data_ef7f8c00ddc4a9127891474e33a25992
#
_entry.id   ef7f8c00ddc4a9127891474e33a25992
#
_cell.length_a   1.000
_cell.length_b   1.000
_cell.length_c   1.000
_cell.angle_alpha   90.00
_cell.angle_beta   90.00
_cell.angle_gamma   90.00
#
_symmetry.space_group_name_H-M   'P 1'
#
loop_
_entity.id
_entity.type
_entity.pdbx_description
1 polymer ?
#
loop_
_entity_poly.entity_id
_entity_poly.type
_entity_poly.pdbx_seq_one_letter_code
_entity_poly.pdbx_strand_id
1 'polypeptide(L)'
;PRIAPTEIDTLRGGKVHGKVHDERAYYLGGVSAHAGIFSTAHDLARFARMYLNGGTLDGTRVLAPETIGQFTARQRVDRALGWQKPSRGGSAGSRMSERAFGHTGFTGTSIWMDPERDVFVILLSNRVNPTRNNPRIGRVRTALADGALAVLGVPPTPPTTPRQ
;
A
#
# COMPACT_ATOMS: atom_id res chain seq x y z
N PRO A 1 18.86 8.62 13.48
CA PRO A 1 17.41 8.83 13.31
C PRO A 1 16.76 7.57 12.71
N ARG A 2 15.56 7.23 13.19
CA ARG A 2 14.85 5.99 12.83
C ARG A 2 14.00 6.14 11.55
N ILE A 3 14.01 7.31 10.94
CA ILE A 3 13.23 7.65 9.75
C ILE A 3 14.17 7.75 8.56
N ALA A 4 13.83 7.12 7.45
CA ALA A 4 14.58 7.26 6.20
C ALA A 4 14.36 8.67 5.61
N PRO A 5 15.42 9.36 5.16
CA PRO A 5 15.26 10.62 4.44
C PRO A 5 14.58 10.35 3.10
N THR A 6 13.81 11.31 2.61
CA THR A 6 13.17 11.22 1.30
C THR A 6 13.99 11.98 0.23
N GLU A 7 13.46 12.99 -0.36
CA GLU A 7 14.05 13.71 -1.50
C GLU A 7 14.97 14.84 -1.05
N ILE A 8 15.85 15.27 -1.93
CA ILE A 8 16.50 16.57 -1.82
C ILE A 8 15.59 17.62 -2.46
N ASP A 9 14.98 18.45 -1.63
CA ASP A 9 14.06 19.50 -2.04
C ASP A 9 14.64 20.88 -1.72
N THR A 10 15.05 21.59 -2.76
CA THR A 10 15.67 22.91 -2.62
C THR A 10 14.71 23.97 -2.08
N LEU A 11 13.40 23.85 -2.37
CA LEU A 11 12.38 24.78 -1.86
C LEU A 11 12.19 24.66 -0.34
N ARG A 12 12.47 23.47 0.21
CA ARG A 12 12.42 23.19 1.66
C ARG A 12 13.79 23.19 2.33
N GLY A 13 14.81 23.73 1.66
CA GLY A 13 16.16 23.90 2.22
C GLY A 13 17.01 22.64 2.18
N GLY A 14 16.73 21.67 1.31
CA GLY A 14 17.59 20.51 1.09
C GLY A 14 16.93 19.15 1.42
N LYS A 15 17.64 18.29 2.15
CA LYS A 15 17.18 16.92 2.43
C LYS A 15 15.93 16.90 3.32
N VAL A 16 14.84 16.36 2.82
CA VAL A 16 13.61 16.15 3.61
C VAL A 16 13.78 14.91 4.48
N HIS A 17 13.83 15.11 5.80
CA HIS A 17 14.06 14.05 6.78
C HIS A 17 13.21 14.28 8.03
N GLY A 18 12.41 13.27 8.42
CA GLY A 18 11.50 13.39 9.57
C GLY A 18 10.32 14.33 9.36
N LYS A 19 10.12 14.78 8.13
CA LYS A 19 8.98 15.61 7.70
C LYS A 19 8.26 14.91 6.55
N VAL A 20 6.95 15.16 6.42
CA VAL A 20 6.17 14.60 5.32
C VAL A 20 6.74 15.03 3.98
N HIS A 21 6.87 14.06 3.05
CA HIS A 21 7.40 14.32 1.71
C HIS A 21 6.41 15.12 0.85
N ASP A 22 5.12 14.81 0.93
CA ASP A 22 4.06 15.48 0.16
C ASP A 22 4.04 16.98 0.47
N GLU A 23 4.12 17.80 -0.57
CA GLU A 23 4.23 19.25 -0.44
C GLU A 23 2.95 19.86 0.15
N ARG A 24 1.77 19.39 -0.25
CA ARG A 24 0.49 19.90 0.27
C ARG A 24 0.33 19.58 1.73
N ALA A 25 0.61 18.33 2.12
CA ALA A 25 0.58 17.95 3.53
C ALA A 25 1.59 18.75 4.35
N TYR A 26 2.78 19.02 3.81
CA TYR A 26 3.78 19.86 4.47
C TYR A 26 3.27 21.28 4.74
N TYR A 27 2.69 21.94 3.76
CA TYR A 27 2.14 23.29 3.91
C TYR A 27 0.88 23.34 4.79
N LEU A 28 0.19 22.22 4.98
CA LEU A 28 -0.90 22.07 5.94
C LEU A 28 -0.42 21.75 7.36
N GLY A 29 0.86 21.96 7.66
CA GLY A 29 1.43 21.71 8.99
C GLY A 29 1.88 20.26 9.22
N GLY A 30 1.94 19.43 8.17
CA GLY A 30 2.43 18.05 8.23
C GLY A 30 1.36 17.01 8.56
N VAL A 31 0.13 17.41 8.86
CA VAL A 31 -0.99 16.53 9.17
C VAL A 31 -2.07 16.63 8.10
N SER A 32 -2.30 15.53 7.40
CA SER A 32 -3.27 15.49 6.30
C SER A 32 -3.78 14.07 6.07
N ALA A 33 -5.03 13.93 5.62
CA ALA A 33 -5.65 12.63 5.39
C ALA A 33 -5.03 11.85 4.19
N HIS A 34 -4.34 12.52 3.26
CA HIS A 34 -3.83 11.87 2.05
C HIS A 34 -2.35 11.48 2.13
N ALA A 35 -1.59 12.04 3.07
CA ALA A 35 -0.16 11.74 3.25
C ALA A 35 0.33 12.19 4.64
N GLY A 36 1.50 11.67 5.07
CA GLY A 36 2.17 12.15 6.28
C GLY A 36 2.23 11.14 7.42
N ILE A 37 1.79 9.91 7.22
CA ILE A 37 1.95 8.85 8.21
C ILE A 37 3.37 8.28 8.12
N PHE A 38 4.03 8.19 9.28
CA PHE A 38 5.27 7.45 9.48
C PHE A 38 4.97 6.19 10.29
N SER A 39 5.49 5.05 9.84
CA SER A 39 5.22 3.76 10.47
C SER A 39 6.39 2.78 10.29
N THR A 40 6.26 1.61 10.87
CA THR A 40 7.18 0.49 10.72
C THR A 40 6.50 -0.68 9.98
N ALA A 41 7.28 -1.61 9.42
CA ALA A 41 6.72 -2.80 8.80
C ALA A 41 5.92 -3.64 9.83
N HIS A 42 6.35 -3.67 11.08
CA HIS A 42 5.65 -4.37 12.16
C HIS A 42 4.27 -3.78 12.43
N ASP A 43 4.18 -2.46 12.59
CA ASP A 43 2.89 -1.80 12.86
C ASP A 43 1.94 -1.90 11.67
N LEU A 44 2.48 -1.79 10.44
CA LEU A 44 1.69 -2.02 9.23
C LEU A 44 1.23 -3.47 9.09
N ALA A 45 2.02 -4.45 9.53
CA ALA A 45 1.60 -5.85 9.57
C ALA A 45 0.44 -6.06 10.56
N ARG A 46 0.48 -5.43 11.73
CA ARG A 46 -0.64 -5.44 12.69
C ARG A 46 -1.89 -4.80 12.10
N PHE A 47 -1.73 -3.66 11.43
CA PHE A 47 -2.82 -3.00 10.72
C PHE A 47 -3.42 -3.89 9.61
N ALA A 48 -2.59 -4.53 8.79
CA ALA A 48 -3.03 -5.46 7.76
C ALA A 48 -3.78 -6.66 8.37
N ARG A 49 -3.24 -7.23 9.44
CA ARG A 49 -3.88 -8.36 10.15
C ARG A 49 -5.23 -7.96 10.74
N MET A 50 -5.36 -6.76 11.29
CA MET A 50 -6.64 -6.23 11.76
C MET A 50 -7.70 -6.24 10.65
N TYR A 51 -7.34 -5.80 9.44
CA TYR A 51 -8.25 -5.85 8.29
C TYR A 51 -8.62 -7.27 7.90
N LEU A 52 -7.64 -8.19 7.80
CA LEU A 52 -7.87 -9.58 7.44
C LEU A 52 -8.69 -10.34 8.49
N ASN A 53 -8.56 -9.97 9.76
CA ASN A 53 -9.35 -10.50 10.87
C ASN A 53 -10.73 -9.82 11.01
N GLY A 54 -11.26 -9.21 9.96
CA GLY A 54 -12.57 -8.57 9.97
C GLY A 54 -12.70 -7.41 10.95
N GLY A 55 -11.63 -6.68 11.22
CA GLY A 55 -11.60 -5.49 12.08
C GLY A 55 -11.24 -5.75 13.53
N THR A 56 -10.68 -6.91 13.85
CA THR A 56 -10.25 -7.26 15.21
C THR A 56 -8.73 -7.38 15.26
N LEU A 57 -8.11 -6.80 16.28
CA LEU A 57 -6.70 -6.92 16.59
C LEU A 57 -6.52 -7.27 18.06
N ASP A 58 -5.78 -8.33 18.35
CA ASP A 58 -5.46 -8.80 19.72
C ASP A 58 -6.71 -8.88 20.62
N GLY A 59 -7.81 -9.42 20.07
CA GLY A 59 -9.09 -9.55 20.75
C GLY A 59 -9.93 -8.27 20.82
N THR A 60 -9.38 -7.12 20.43
CA THR A 60 -10.09 -5.83 20.46
C THR A 60 -10.73 -5.53 19.12
N ARG A 61 -12.03 -5.20 19.09
CA ARG A 61 -12.76 -4.70 17.92
C ARG A 61 -12.36 -3.26 17.63
N VAL A 62 -11.68 -3.04 16.50
CA VAL A 62 -11.25 -1.70 16.02
C VAL A 62 -12.23 -1.16 14.99
N LEU A 63 -12.67 -2.01 14.05
CA LEU A 63 -13.64 -1.69 13.01
C LEU A 63 -14.73 -2.76 12.94
N ALA A 64 -15.94 -2.36 12.56
CA ALA A 64 -17.01 -3.33 12.26
C ALA A 64 -16.69 -4.07 10.95
N PRO A 65 -17.02 -5.38 10.85
CA PRO A 65 -16.82 -6.14 9.61
C PRO A 65 -17.56 -5.55 8.42
N GLU A 66 -18.73 -5.00 8.63
CA GLU A 66 -19.56 -4.34 7.63
C GLU A 66 -18.84 -3.11 7.05
N THR A 67 -18.19 -2.32 7.92
CA THR A 67 -17.39 -1.16 7.51
C THR A 67 -16.21 -1.60 6.64
N ILE A 68 -15.49 -2.65 7.03
CA ILE A 68 -14.41 -3.21 6.21
C ILE A 68 -14.96 -3.65 4.87
N GLY A 69 -16.08 -4.41 4.86
CA GLY A 69 -16.72 -4.85 3.64
C GLY A 69 -17.06 -3.70 2.69
N GLN A 70 -17.66 -2.63 3.20
CA GLN A 70 -17.99 -1.43 2.42
C GLN A 70 -16.74 -0.74 1.85
N PHE A 71 -15.71 -0.53 2.68
CA PHE A 71 -14.52 0.20 2.27
C PHE A 71 -13.62 -0.58 1.32
N THR A 72 -13.64 -1.91 1.37
CA THR A 72 -12.82 -2.76 0.50
C THR A 72 -13.54 -3.29 -0.73
N ALA A 73 -14.87 -3.14 -0.79
CA ALA A 73 -15.66 -3.50 -1.96
C ALA A 73 -15.26 -2.66 -3.19
N ARG A 74 -15.17 -3.33 -4.35
CA ARG A 74 -14.85 -2.65 -5.62
C ARG A 74 -15.95 -1.66 -5.99
N GLN A 75 -15.61 -0.38 -6.08
CA GLN A 75 -16.51 0.71 -6.49
C GLN A 75 -16.36 1.04 -7.98
N ARG A 76 -15.13 0.93 -8.50
CA ARG A 76 -14.76 1.16 -9.91
C ARG A 76 -13.74 0.10 -10.34
N VAL A 77 -13.29 0.16 -11.60
CA VAL A 77 -12.38 -0.82 -12.21
C VAL A 77 -11.19 -1.17 -11.31
N ASP A 78 -10.54 -0.16 -10.72
CA ASP A 78 -9.33 -0.33 -9.92
C ASP A 78 -9.41 0.34 -8.54
N ARG A 79 -10.62 0.69 -8.06
CA ARG A 79 -10.82 1.44 -6.81
C ARG A 79 -11.89 0.85 -5.90
N ALA A 80 -11.61 0.96 -4.60
CA ALA A 80 -12.55 0.89 -3.49
C ALA A 80 -12.54 2.21 -2.73
N LEU A 81 -13.14 2.31 -1.57
CA LEU A 81 -13.13 3.53 -0.77
C LEU A 81 -11.78 3.66 -0.03
N GLY A 82 -10.91 4.55 -0.53
CA GLY A 82 -9.57 4.76 0.00
C GLY A 82 -8.54 3.69 -0.40
N TRP A 83 -8.94 2.62 -1.10
CA TRP A 83 -8.09 1.53 -1.53
C TRP A 83 -8.02 1.38 -3.05
N GLN A 84 -6.90 0.85 -3.52
CA GLN A 84 -6.76 0.31 -4.87
C GLN A 84 -7.22 -1.15 -4.89
N LYS A 85 -7.74 -1.58 -6.03
CA LYS A 85 -8.06 -2.99 -6.33
C LYS A 85 -7.03 -3.54 -7.33
N PRO A 86 -6.77 -4.85 -7.35
CA PRO A 86 -5.91 -5.45 -8.36
C PRO A 86 -6.37 -5.08 -9.76
N SER A 87 -5.41 -4.76 -10.60
CA SER A 87 -5.60 -4.45 -12.01
C SER A 87 -4.46 -5.02 -12.82
N ARG A 88 -4.69 -5.29 -14.12
CA ARG A 88 -3.68 -5.87 -15.00
C ARG A 88 -2.43 -4.98 -15.06
N GLY A 89 -1.27 -5.55 -14.78
CA GLY A 89 0.00 -4.82 -14.73
C GLY A 89 0.16 -3.88 -13.53
N GLY A 90 -0.76 -3.94 -12.58
CA GLY A 90 -0.73 -3.14 -11.36
C GLY A 90 0.26 -3.65 -10.32
N SER A 91 0.43 -2.88 -9.26
CA SER A 91 1.40 -3.15 -8.18
C SER A 91 1.01 -4.29 -7.25
N ALA A 92 -0.19 -4.84 -7.38
CA ALA A 92 -0.64 -6.06 -6.70
C ALA A 92 0.01 -7.34 -7.27
N GLY A 93 0.64 -7.26 -8.43
CA GLY A 93 1.11 -8.43 -9.15
C GLY A 93 -0.01 -9.21 -9.84
N SER A 94 0.31 -10.43 -10.25
CA SER A 94 -0.58 -11.33 -10.97
C SER A 94 -1.18 -12.45 -10.12
N ARG A 95 -0.80 -12.53 -8.84
CA ARG A 95 -1.18 -13.64 -7.96
C ARG A 95 -2.18 -13.27 -6.88
N MET A 96 -2.42 -11.98 -6.65
CA MET A 96 -3.47 -11.53 -5.72
C MET A 96 -4.86 -11.82 -6.28
N SER A 97 -5.81 -12.15 -5.40
CA SER A 97 -7.20 -12.39 -5.80
C SER A 97 -7.90 -11.08 -6.19
N GLU A 98 -9.06 -11.20 -6.85
CA GLU A 98 -9.93 -10.06 -7.16
C GLU A 98 -10.47 -9.37 -5.90
N ARG A 99 -10.47 -10.07 -4.76
CA ARG A 99 -10.88 -9.52 -3.47
C ARG A 99 -9.78 -8.71 -2.78
N ALA A 100 -8.52 -8.86 -3.20
CA ALA A 100 -7.43 -8.10 -2.63
C ALA A 100 -7.64 -6.59 -2.75
N PHE A 101 -7.03 -5.86 -1.86
CA PHE A 101 -7.04 -4.41 -1.81
C PHE A 101 -5.73 -3.91 -1.21
N GLY A 102 -5.35 -2.72 -1.54
CA GLY A 102 -4.08 -2.15 -1.08
C GLY A 102 -3.90 -0.71 -1.53
N HIS A 103 -2.74 -0.14 -1.31
CA HIS A 103 -2.39 1.17 -1.86
C HIS A 103 -0.87 1.32 -2.01
N THR A 104 -0.48 2.24 -2.88
CA THR A 104 0.92 2.61 -3.09
C THR A 104 1.17 4.00 -2.55
N GLY A 105 2.37 4.24 -1.98
CA GLY A 105 2.83 5.56 -1.60
C GLY A 105 3.80 6.15 -2.64
N PHE A 106 3.71 7.46 -2.86
CA PHE A 106 4.57 8.16 -3.82
C PHE A 106 6.06 7.95 -3.54
N THR A 107 6.44 7.93 -2.27
CA THR A 107 7.83 7.76 -1.83
C THR A 107 8.42 6.36 -2.07
N GLY A 108 7.60 5.39 -2.46
CA GLY A 108 8.07 4.04 -2.82
C GLY A 108 7.45 2.92 -1.99
N THR A 109 6.63 3.23 -1.02
CA THR A 109 5.95 2.24 -0.17
C THR A 109 4.75 1.59 -0.88
N SER A 110 4.35 0.42 -0.41
CA SER A 110 3.05 -0.19 -0.76
C SER A 110 2.62 -1.19 0.30
N ILE A 111 1.31 -1.37 0.42
CA ILE A 111 0.68 -2.43 1.20
C ILE A 111 -0.41 -3.07 0.35
N TRP A 112 -0.44 -4.39 0.30
CA TRP A 112 -1.49 -5.18 -0.32
C TRP A 112 -1.96 -6.26 0.63
N MET A 113 -3.27 -6.44 0.73
CA MET A 113 -3.95 -7.41 1.58
C MET A 113 -4.91 -8.24 0.74
N ASP A 114 -4.87 -9.54 0.89
CA ASP A 114 -5.73 -10.49 0.18
C ASP A 114 -6.52 -11.33 1.18
N PRO A 115 -7.79 -10.99 1.43
CA PRO A 115 -8.63 -11.72 2.39
C PRO A 115 -9.02 -13.13 1.94
N GLU A 116 -8.95 -13.42 0.64
CA GLU A 116 -9.22 -14.75 0.12
C GLU A 116 -8.09 -15.74 0.38
N ARG A 117 -6.86 -15.21 0.43
CA ARG A 117 -5.63 -15.98 0.65
C ARG A 117 -5.06 -15.83 2.05
N ASP A 118 -5.68 -14.98 2.88
CA ASP A 118 -5.20 -14.59 4.22
C ASP A 118 -3.73 -14.14 4.24
N VAL A 119 -3.32 -13.35 3.24
CA VAL A 119 -1.95 -12.84 3.13
C VAL A 119 -1.92 -11.32 2.99
N PHE A 120 -0.81 -10.74 3.38
CA PHE A 120 -0.49 -9.35 3.06
C PHE A 120 0.97 -9.22 2.62
N VAL A 121 1.25 -8.23 1.79
CA VAL A 121 2.60 -7.88 1.31
C VAL A 121 2.84 -6.40 1.57
N ILE A 122 3.90 -6.10 2.30
CA ILE A 122 4.31 -4.73 2.65
C ILE A 122 5.68 -4.47 2.04
N LEU A 123 5.81 -3.36 1.32
CA LEU A 123 7.07 -2.84 0.84
C LEU A 123 7.32 -1.47 1.46
N LEU A 124 8.37 -1.36 2.25
CA LEU A 124 8.90 -0.08 2.70
C LEU A 124 10.19 0.20 1.95
N SER A 125 10.13 1.12 1.02
CA SER A 125 11.28 1.54 0.22
C SER A 125 11.28 3.05 0.04
N ASN A 126 12.37 3.58 -0.49
CA ASN A 126 12.52 5.00 -0.73
C ASN A 126 13.01 5.23 -2.17
N ARG A 127 12.07 5.31 -3.11
CA ARG A 127 12.40 5.55 -4.52
C ARG A 127 12.78 7.00 -4.82
N VAL A 128 12.43 7.94 -3.94
CA VAL A 128 12.60 9.38 -4.17
C VAL A 128 13.92 9.94 -3.65
N ASN A 129 14.76 9.13 -3.02
CA ASN A 129 16.07 9.56 -2.57
C ASN A 129 17.15 9.19 -3.62
N PRO A 130 17.96 10.13 -4.12
CA PRO A 130 17.95 11.57 -3.82
C PRO A 130 16.90 12.35 -4.61
N THR A 131 16.23 11.74 -5.59
CA THR A 131 15.30 12.42 -6.50
C THR A 131 14.09 11.54 -6.85
N ARG A 132 12.95 12.19 -7.09
CA ARG A 132 11.71 11.53 -7.54
C ARG A 132 11.76 10.97 -8.97
N ASN A 133 12.79 11.29 -9.73
CA ASN A 133 12.96 10.86 -11.13
C ASN A 133 13.44 9.40 -11.25
N ASN A 134 12.79 8.47 -10.52
CA ASN A 134 13.07 7.04 -10.55
C ASN A 134 11.79 6.24 -10.84
N PRO A 135 11.60 5.74 -12.08
CA PRO A 135 10.38 5.03 -12.47
C PRO A 135 10.35 3.54 -12.10
N ARG A 136 11.43 2.99 -11.56
CA ARG A 136 11.60 1.54 -11.37
C ARG A 136 10.69 0.91 -10.31
N ILE A 137 10.11 1.70 -9.42
CA ILE A 137 9.35 1.21 -8.27
C ILE A 137 8.14 0.34 -8.65
N GLY A 138 7.49 0.61 -9.78
CA GLY A 138 6.37 -0.19 -10.25
C GLY A 138 6.76 -1.66 -10.42
N ARG A 139 7.87 -1.94 -11.12
CA ARG A 139 8.39 -3.29 -11.33
C ARG A 139 8.78 -3.98 -10.02
N VAL A 140 9.37 -3.24 -9.07
CA VAL A 140 9.76 -3.78 -7.77
C VAL A 140 8.54 -4.23 -6.98
N ARG A 141 7.48 -3.43 -6.95
CA ARG A 141 6.23 -3.77 -6.26
C ARG A 141 5.59 -5.04 -6.83
N THR A 142 5.45 -5.10 -8.15
CA THR A 142 4.90 -6.27 -8.85
C THR A 142 5.75 -7.52 -8.58
N ALA A 143 7.07 -7.42 -8.73
CA ALA A 143 7.97 -8.56 -8.51
C ALA A 143 7.94 -9.04 -7.06
N LEU A 144 7.86 -8.13 -6.07
CA LEU A 144 7.75 -8.49 -4.66
C LEU A 144 6.43 -9.21 -4.36
N ALA A 145 5.32 -8.66 -4.84
CA ALA A 145 3.99 -9.26 -4.63
C ALA A 145 3.93 -10.66 -5.25
N ASP A 146 4.34 -10.81 -6.50
CA ASP A 146 4.35 -12.09 -7.19
C ASP A 146 5.33 -13.09 -6.57
N GLY A 147 6.53 -12.64 -6.19
CA GLY A 147 7.55 -13.48 -5.54
C GLY A 147 7.10 -13.99 -4.18
N ALA A 148 6.52 -13.12 -3.35
CA ALA A 148 6.01 -13.49 -2.03
C ALA A 148 4.91 -14.56 -2.13
N LEU A 149 3.95 -14.36 -3.04
CA LEU A 149 2.85 -15.33 -3.22
C LEU A 149 3.34 -16.61 -3.91
N ALA A 150 4.34 -16.55 -4.78
CA ALA A 150 4.93 -17.74 -5.39
C ALA A 150 5.60 -18.66 -4.35
N VAL A 151 6.31 -18.08 -3.37
CA VAL A 151 6.92 -18.85 -2.25
C VAL A 151 5.84 -19.55 -1.42
N LEU A 152 4.65 -18.97 -1.31
CA LEU A 152 3.48 -19.57 -0.64
C LEU A 152 2.72 -20.57 -1.54
N GLY A 153 3.23 -20.89 -2.73
CA GLY A 153 2.59 -21.82 -3.65
C GLY A 153 1.34 -21.27 -4.37
N VAL A 154 1.06 -19.96 -4.29
CA VAL A 154 -0.11 -19.36 -4.93
C VAL A 154 0.13 -19.23 -6.44
N PRO A 155 -0.69 -19.84 -7.31
CA PRO A 155 -0.54 -19.70 -8.76
C PRO A 155 -0.93 -18.27 -9.23
N PRO A 156 -0.51 -17.85 -10.43
CA PRO A 156 -1.04 -16.64 -11.04
C PRO A 156 -2.57 -16.69 -11.18
N THR A 157 -3.22 -15.59 -10.90
CA THR A 157 -4.67 -15.46 -11.11
C THR A 157 -4.94 -15.40 -12.63
N PRO A 158 -5.84 -16.24 -13.17
CA PRO A 158 -6.20 -16.17 -14.58
C PRO A 158 -6.66 -14.76 -14.96
N PRO A 159 -6.37 -14.29 -16.17
CA PRO A 159 -6.86 -13.00 -16.62
C PRO A 159 -8.42 -13.01 -16.60
N THR A 160 -9.01 -12.08 -15.89
CA THR A 160 -10.46 -11.86 -15.94
C THR A 160 -10.83 -11.44 -17.35
N THR A 161 -11.69 -12.24 -17.98
CA THR A 161 -12.32 -11.85 -19.25
C THR A 161 -13.12 -10.57 -19.00
N PRO A 162 -12.99 -9.53 -19.83
CA PRO A 162 -13.85 -8.36 -19.68
C PRO A 162 -15.31 -8.80 -19.72
N ARG A 163 -16.09 -8.48 -18.69
CA ARG A 163 -17.55 -8.59 -18.79
C ARG A 163 -17.98 -7.58 -19.86
N GLN A 164 -18.53 -8.11 -20.93
CA GLN A 164 -19.18 -7.33 -22.01
C GLN A 164 -20.30 -6.50 -21.45
#